data_dab7bb3bf51cbfb50dc64b6274ccb0e0
#
_entry.id   dab7bb3bf51cbfb50dc64b6274ccb0e0
#
_cell.length_a   1.000
_cell.length_b   1.000
_cell.length_c   1.000
_cell.angle_alpha   90.00
_cell.angle_beta   90.00
_cell.angle_gamma   90.00
#
_symmetry.space_group_name_H-M   'P 1'
#
loop_
_entity.id
_entity.type
_entity.pdbx_description
1 polymer ?
#
loop_
_entity_poly.entity_id
_entity_poly.type
_entity_poly.pdbx_seq_one_letter_code
_entity_poly.pdbx_strand_id
1 'polypeptide(L)'
;MFQLLVAGLTVGSGYALVALGIHIILRATRIVNFAQGEFTIIGGLLALTFVQLFHANTWFALVGATLAGFALGLIFERLVLRPAARSGEIPLTIATLGTVSILLYGHALIPGWGSLPQPLPSFSGEASDAIDVGGVTIQVQSMWVLGLLFAALAVLYVFFERTYYGKAIRAAANNPTGAKLVGIDVTNARAVSVGLSIALAAYGGTIIGPITLVGGAGGTAIAIKGFVGAIVGGLESPVGCVVGGLLVGVIEKLIQGLPGVQYGISDPIVYSLLLIGLLLRPQGLFGTRSAVRD
;
A
#
# COMPACT_ATOMS: atom_id res chain seq x y z
N MET A 1 4.26 -19.07 -18.60
CA MET A 1 3.52 -19.16 -17.32
C MET A 1 4.36 -18.72 -16.12
N PHE A 2 5.57 -19.28 -15.92
CA PHE A 2 6.42 -18.90 -14.77
C PHE A 2 6.77 -17.40 -14.75
N GLN A 3 7.10 -16.81 -15.88
CA GLN A 3 7.38 -15.37 -16.02
C GLN A 3 6.18 -14.50 -15.61
N LEU A 4 4.95 -14.92 -15.95
CA LEU A 4 3.72 -14.23 -15.52
C LEU A 4 3.49 -14.32 -14.02
N LEU A 5 3.85 -15.45 -13.39
CA LEU A 5 3.79 -15.60 -11.94
C LEU A 5 4.76 -14.64 -11.25
N VAL A 6 6.02 -14.57 -11.72
CA VAL A 6 7.01 -13.63 -11.16
C VAL A 6 6.55 -12.18 -11.34
N ALA A 7 6.10 -11.80 -12.54
CA ALA A 7 5.55 -10.47 -12.81
C ALA A 7 4.32 -10.15 -11.93
N GLY A 8 3.46 -11.14 -11.73
CA GLY A 8 2.29 -11.04 -10.86
C GLY A 8 2.66 -10.85 -9.40
N LEU A 9 3.62 -11.61 -8.88
CA LEU A 9 4.13 -11.43 -7.51
C LEU A 9 4.80 -10.07 -7.34
N THR A 10 5.51 -9.59 -8.36
CA THR A 10 6.16 -8.28 -8.33
C THR A 10 5.14 -7.14 -8.20
N VAL A 11 4.15 -7.08 -9.08
CA VAL A 11 3.09 -6.06 -9.01
C VAL A 11 2.22 -6.27 -7.77
N GLY A 12 1.92 -7.51 -7.44
CA GLY A 12 1.19 -7.90 -6.24
C GLY A 12 1.88 -7.49 -4.94
N SER A 13 3.21 -7.34 -4.93
CA SER A 13 3.95 -6.80 -3.79
C SER A 13 3.55 -5.36 -3.45
N GLY A 14 3.33 -4.52 -4.48
CA GLY A 14 2.79 -3.17 -4.30
C GLY A 14 1.38 -3.20 -3.72
N TYR A 15 0.50 -4.06 -4.25
CA TYR A 15 -0.86 -4.22 -3.73
C TYR A 15 -0.88 -4.76 -2.30
N ALA A 16 0.04 -5.67 -1.95
CA ALA A 16 0.20 -6.20 -0.61
C ALA A 16 0.59 -5.13 0.41
N LEU A 17 1.51 -4.23 0.05
CA LEU A 17 1.91 -3.10 0.91
C LEU A 17 0.78 -2.09 1.10
N VAL A 18 0.02 -1.80 0.04
CA VAL A 18 -1.18 -0.95 0.11
C VAL A 18 -2.25 -1.62 0.97
N ALA A 19 -2.53 -2.91 0.77
CA ALA A 19 -3.47 -3.69 1.57
C ALA A 19 -3.11 -3.69 3.06
N LEU A 20 -1.83 -3.87 3.37
CA LEU A 20 -1.32 -3.84 4.74
C LEU A 20 -1.41 -2.43 5.34
N GLY A 21 -1.15 -1.38 4.55
CA GLY A 21 -1.38 0.02 4.95
C GLY A 21 -2.85 0.28 5.28
N ILE A 22 -3.78 -0.18 4.43
CA ILE A 22 -5.22 -0.10 4.68
C ILE A 22 -5.60 -0.84 5.97
N HIS A 23 -5.07 -2.04 6.20
CA HIS A 23 -5.30 -2.78 7.44
C HIS A 23 -4.87 -1.99 8.68
N ILE A 24 -3.67 -1.40 8.67
CA ILE A 24 -3.13 -0.64 9.82
C ILE A 24 -4.01 0.58 10.13
N ILE A 25 -4.39 1.36 9.11
CA ILE A 25 -5.20 2.56 9.32
C ILE A 25 -6.64 2.21 9.72
N LEU A 26 -7.22 1.16 9.13
CA LEU A 26 -8.57 0.68 9.48
C LEU A 26 -8.66 0.26 10.95
N ARG A 27 -7.65 -0.45 11.45
CA ARG A 27 -7.57 -0.83 12.87
C ARG A 27 -7.49 0.38 13.81
N ALA A 28 -6.79 1.44 13.37
CA ALA A 28 -6.59 2.63 14.18
C ALA A 28 -7.75 3.64 14.12
N THR A 29 -8.45 3.72 12.99
CA THR A 29 -9.44 4.78 12.70
C THR A 29 -10.87 4.26 12.49
N ARG A 30 -11.05 2.95 12.33
CA ARG A 30 -12.31 2.28 12.00
C ARG A 30 -12.88 2.63 10.61
N ILE A 31 -12.11 3.32 9.77
CA ILE A 31 -12.49 3.64 8.39
C ILE A 31 -11.44 3.16 7.40
N VAL A 32 -11.86 3.00 6.14
CA VAL A 32 -10.96 2.76 5.02
C VAL A 32 -10.42 4.09 4.52
N ASN A 33 -9.09 4.18 4.35
CA ASN A 33 -8.45 5.34 3.71
C ASN A 33 -8.40 5.14 2.20
N PHE A 34 -9.30 5.79 1.48
CA PHE A 34 -9.33 5.73 0.01
C PHE A 34 -8.13 6.43 -0.66
N ALA A 35 -7.46 7.35 0.03
CA ALA A 35 -6.28 8.05 -0.48
C ALA A 35 -4.99 7.18 -0.44
N GLN A 36 -5.06 5.93 0.04
CA GLN A 36 -3.89 5.08 0.23
C GLN A 36 -3.08 4.88 -1.07
N GLY A 37 -3.75 4.73 -2.20
CA GLY A 37 -3.07 4.57 -3.49
C GLY A 37 -2.42 5.85 -4.01
N GLU A 38 -3.03 7.02 -3.75
CA GLU A 38 -2.41 8.30 -4.11
C GLU A 38 -1.14 8.55 -3.27
N PHE A 39 -1.12 8.15 -2.01
CA PHE A 39 0.10 8.19 -1.21
C PHE A 39 1.19 7.25 -1.75
N THR A 40 0.83 6.18 -2.46
CA THR A 40 1.79 5.32 -3.16
C THR A 40 2.45 6.07 -4.32
N ILE A 41 1.65 6.79 -5.12
CA ILE A 41 2.17 7.64 -6.21
C ILE A 41 3.06 8.76 -5.64
N ILE A 42 2.59 9.46 -4.61
CA ILE A 42 3.38 10.51 -3.93
C ILE A 42 4.70 9.96 -3.39
N GLY A 43 4.69 8.76 -2.83
CA GLY A 43 5.91 8.10 -2.35
C GLY A 43 6.94 7.87 -3.46
N GLY A 44 6.51 7.38 -4.62
CA GLY A 44 7.37 7.24 -5.80
C GLY A 44 7.89 8.59 -6.31
N LEU A 45 7.05 9.64 -6.34
CA LEU A 45 7.45 10.99 -6.71
C LEU A 45 8.44 11.62 -5.71
N LEU A 46 8.27 11.37 -4.41
CA LEU A 46 9.24 11.76 -3.39
C LEU A 46 10.59 11.07 -3.62
N ALA A 47 10.59 9.75 -3.91
CA ALA A 47 11.83 9.05 -4.24
C ALA A 47 12.50 9.63 -5.49
N LEU A 48 11.73 9.94 -6.53
CA LEU A 48 12.22 10.61 -7.72
C LEU A 48 12.86 11.97 -7.39
N THR A 49 12.22 12.74 -6.51
CA THR A 49 12.75 14.02 -6.01
C THR A 49 14.10 13.83 -5.31
N PHE A 50 14.24 12.83 -4.44
CA PHE A 50 15.52 12.54 -3.80
C PHE A 50 16.61 12.19 -4.81
N VAL A 51 16.28 11.42 -5.85
CA VAL A 51 17.24 11.08 -6.91
C VAL A 51 17.61 12.30 -7.73
N GLN A 52 16.65 13.11 -8.16
CA GLN A 52 16.89 14.24 -9.07
C GLN A 52 17.56 15.45 -8.40
N LEU A 53 17.06 15.85 -7.21
CA LEU A 53 17.54 17.07 -6.53
C LEU A 53 18.78 16.82 -5.69
N PHE A 54 18.87 15.66 -5.03
CA PHE A 54 19.98 15.35 -4.11
C PHE A 54 21.02 14.40 -4.72
N HIS A 55 20.84 14.00 -6.01
CA HIS A 55 21.68 12.98 -6.67
C HIS A 55 21.84 11.73 -5.81
N ALA A 56 20.79 11.43 -5.02
CA ALA A 56 20.79 10.28 -4.12
C ALA A 56 20.67 8.98 -4.92
N ASN A 57 21.36 7.97 -4.44
CA ASN A 57 21.16 6.64 -5.01
C ASN A 57 19.75 6.12 -4.59
N THR A 58 19.19 5.17 -5.34
CA THR A 58 17.81 4.67 -5.14
C THR A 58 17.57 4.10 -3.74
N TRP A 59 18.62 3.59 -3.06
CA TRP A 59 18.53 3.12 -1.69
C TRP A 59 18.28 4.25 -0.68
N PHE A 60 19.01 5.36 -0.82
CA PHE A 60 18.79 6.55 0.00
C PHE A 60 17.42 7.18 -0.32
N ALA A 61 17.03 7.18 -1.60
CA ALA A 61 15.70 7.64 -2.02
C ALA A 61 14.57 6.81 -1.39
N LEU A 62 14.74 5.48 -1.28
CA LEU A 62 13.78 4.60 -0.61
C LEU A 62 13.59 4.98 0.86
N VAL A 63 14.68 5.15 1.60
CA VAL A 63 14.63 5.54 3.02
C VAL A 63 14.04 6.94 3.17
N GLY A 64 14.52 7.90 2.37
CA GLY A 64 14.05 9.28 2.38
C GLY A 64 12.56 9.41 2.07
N ALA A 65 12.08 8.75 1.01
CA ALA A 65 10.67 8.74 0.64
C ALA A 65 9.79 8.06 1.70
N THR A 66 10.27 6.98 2.31
CA THR A 66 9.55 6.29 3.39
C THR A 66 9.40 7.18 4.63
N LEU A 67 10.48 7.86 5.04
CA LEU A 67 10.45 8.79 6.17
C LEU A 67 9.60 10.03 5.86
N ALA A 68 9.70 10.58 4.65
CA ALA A 68 8.83 11.67 4.20
C ALA A 68 7.36 11.24 4.16
N GLY A 69 7.08 10.01 3.69
CA GLY A 69 5.75 9.40 3.74
C GLY A 69 5.22 9.27 5.16
N PHE A 70 6.05 8.86 6.11
CA PHE A 70 5.68 8.83 7.53
C PHE A 70 5.31 10.23 8.05
N ALA A 71 6.13 11.24 7.76
CA ALA A 71 5.88 12.63 8.15
C ALA A 71 4.58 13.17 7.50
N LEU A 72 4.36 12.90 6.21
CA LEU A 72 3.09 13.24 5.53
C LEU A 72 1.90 12.57 6.19
N GLY A 73 2.05 11.32 6.64
CA GLY A 73 1.01 10.59 7.36
C GLY A 73 0.65 11.25 8.70
N LEU A 74 1.64 11.73 9.45
CA LEU A 74 1.42 12.50 10.68
C LEU A 74 0.71 13.82 10.40
N ILE A 75 1.10 14.52 9.33
CA ILE A 75 0.46 15.76 8.88
C ILE A 75 -0.99 15.48 8.47
N PHE A 76 -1.21 14.46 7.66
CA PHE A 76 -2.53 14.03 7.21
C PHE A 76 -3.47 13.67 8.37
N GLU A 77 -2.96 12.91 9.36
CA GLU A 77 -3.73 12.63 10.58
C GLU A 77 -4.12 13.92 11.30
N ARG A 78 -3.15 14.80 11.52
CA ARG A 78 -3.35 16.01 12.33
C ARG A 78 -4.26 17.04 11.66
N LEU A 79 -4.11 17.25 10.35
CA LEU A 79 -4.82 18.28 9.61
C LEU A 79 -6.14 17.82 9.00
N VAL A 80 -6.26 16.53 8.65
CA VAL A 80 -7.42 16.00 7.93
C VAL A 80 -8.21 15.01 8.79
N LEU A 81 -7.59 13.91 9.23
CA LEU A 81 -8.33 12.85 9.90
C LEU A 81 -8.79 13.24 11.32
N ARG A 82 -7.94 13.92 12.09
CA ARG A 82 -8.27 14.31 13.48
C ARG A 82 -9.43 15.30 13.57
N PRO A 83 -9.50 16.38 12.76
CA PRO A 83 -10.68 17.25 12.73
C PRO A 83 -11.94 16.53 12.25
N ALA A 84 -11.83 15.77 11.14
CA ALA A 84 -12.97 15.06 10.56
C ALA A 84 -13.55 13.99 11.51
N ALA A 85 -12.70 13.31 12.29
CA ALA A 85 -13.13 12.31 13.27
C ALA A 85 -14.03 12.87 14.40
N ARG A 86 -13.95 14.17 14.66
CA ARG A 86 -14.83 14.83 15.65
C ARG A 86 -16.28 14.93 15.17
N SER A 87 -16.50 14.91 13.86
CA SER A 87 -17.80 15.05 13.22
C SER A 87 -18.45 13.68 12.88
N GLY A 88 -17.76 12.57 13.11
CA GLY A 88 -18.26 11.21 12.89
C GLY A 88 -17.58 10.44 11.75
N GLU A 89 -18.06 9.22 11.48
CA GLU A 89 -17.43 8.32 10.50
C GLU A 89 -17.67 8.76 9.05
N ILE A 90 -18.84 9.32 8.73
CA ILE A 90 -19.17 9.77 7.36
C ILE A 90 -18.29 10.96 6.95
N PRO A 91 -18.19 12.06 7.71
CA PRO A 91 -17.24 13.14 7.40
C PRO A 91 -15.80 12.67 7.31
N LEU A 92 -15.39 11.71 8.12
CA LEU A 92 -14.05 11.15 8.10
C LEU A 92 -13.78 10.40 6.78
N THR A 93 -14.74 9.61 6.29
CA THR A 93 -14.66 8.93 4.98
C THR A 93 -14.62 9.94 3.83
N ILE A 94 -15.49 10.97 3.86
CA ILE A 94 -15.51 12.03 2.85
C ILE A 94 -14.18 12.78 2.81
N ALA A 95 -13.56 13.02 3.96
CA ALA A 95 -12.25 13.66 4.03
C ALA A 95 -11.15 12.85 3.32
N THR A 96 -11.18 11.51 3.41
CA THR A 96 -10.24 10.66 2.66
C THR A 96 -10.49 10.72 1.15
N LEU A 97 -11.76 10.73 0.71
CA LEU A 97 -12.12 10.89 -0.71
C LEU A 97 -11.73 12.26 -1.26
N GLY A 98 -11.94 13.33 -0.48
CA GLY A 98 -11.45 14.66 -0.84
C GLY A 98 -9.92 14.72 -0.99
N THR A 99 -9.22 13.99 -0.12
CA THR A 99 -7.75 13.88 -0.20
C THR A 99 -7.31 13.17 -1.48
N VAL A 100 -8.04 12.16 -1.98
CA VAL A 100 -7.76 11.54 -3.30
C VAL A 100 -7.68 12.61 -4.37
N SER A 101 -8.70 13.47 -4.47
CA SER A 101 -8.75 14.52 -5.50
C SER A 101 -7.60 15.54 -5.34
N ILE A 102 -7.30 15.94 -4.10
CA ILE A 102 -6.20 16.87 -3.82
C ILE A 102 -4.85 16.28 -4.22
N LEU A 103 -4.59 15.02 -3.89
CA LEU A 103 -3.32 14.39 -4.22
C LEU A 103 -3.22 14.06 -5.71
N LEU A 104 -4.32 13.56 -6.33
CA LEU A 104 -4.39 13.20 -7.74
C LEU A 104 -4.09 14.36 -8.68
N TYR A 105 -4.63 15.55 -8.37
CA TYR A 105 -4.43 16.75 -9.20
C TYR A 105 -3.34 17.66 -8.65
N GLY A 106 -3.17 17.71 -7.33
CA GLY A 106 -2.24 18.61 -6.67
C GLY A 106 -0.78 18.29 -6.93
N HIS A 107 -0.42 17.01 -7.10
CA HIS A 107 0.97 16.66 -7.37
C HIS A 107 1.49 17.25 -8.68
N ALA A 108 0.63 17.40 -9.70
CA ALA A 108 1.00 17.99 -10.98
C ALA A 108 1.37 19.48 -10.89
N LEU A 109 0.98 20.17 -9.81
CA LEU A 109 1.31 21.57 -9.53
C LEU A 109 2.71 21.73 -8.93
N ILE A 110 3.31 20.63 -8.45
CA ILE A 110 4.65 20.67 -7.86
C ILE A 110 5.70 20.66 -8.97
N PRO A 111 6.62 21.64 -9.00
CA PRO A 111 7.67 21.67 -10.01
C PRO A 111 8.48 20.35 -10.03
N GLY A 112 8.69 19.79 -11.20
CA GLY A 112 9.41 18.54 -11.42
C GLY A 112 8.56 17.26 -11.32
N TRP A 113 7.34 17.32 -10.75
CA TRP A 113 6.49 16.12 -10.63
C TRP A 113 5.64 15.90 -11.90
N GLY A 114 5.02 16.95 -12.43
CA GLY A 114 4.21 16.90 -13.64
C GLY A 114 3.00 15.96 -13.56
N SER A 115 2.24 15.91 -14.65
CA SER A 115 1.05 15.03 -14.76
C SER A 115 1.32 13.73 -15.53
N LEU A 116 2.49 13.60 -16.14
CA LEU A 116 2.88 12.40 -16.88
C LEU A 116 3.69 11.43 -16.01
N PRO A 117 3.53 10.11 -16.19
CA PRO A 117 4.34 9.12 -15.52
C PRO A 117 5.83 9.28 -15.86
N GLN A 118 6.70 9.19 -14.86
CA GLN A 118 8.14 9.37 -14.99
C GLN A 118 8.89 8.09 -14.57
N PRO A 119 10.04 7.77 -15.20
CA PRO A 119 10.85 6.63 -14.81
C PRO A 119 11.59 6.91 -13.52
N LEU A 120 11.58 5.94 -12.60
CA LEU A 120 12.42 5.92 -11.41
C LEU A 120 13.60 4.96 -11.66
N PRO A 121 14.85 5.31 -11.30
CA PRO A 121 15.99 4.41 -11.44
C PRO A 121 15.79 3.09 -10.66
N SER A 122 16.30 1.99 -11.22
CA SER A 122 16.25 0.68 -10.57
C SER A 122 17.23 0.58 -9.38
N PHE A 123 17.07 -0.45 -8.54
CA PHE A 123 17.94 -0.70 -7.39
C PHE A 123 19.28 -1.36 -7.76
N SER A 124 19.40 -1.92 -8.96
CA SER A 124 20.52 -2.76 -9.38
C SER A 124 21.23 -2.30 -10.66
N GLY A 125 21.03 -1.06 -11.13
CA GLY A 125 21.60 -0.57 -12.38
C GLY A 125 20.51 -0.25 -13.41
N GLU A 126 20.50 -0.88 -14.58
CA GLU A 126 19.46 -0.64 -15.58
C GLU A 126 18.15 -1.40 -15.25
N ALA A 127 17.02 -0.75 -15.52
CA ALA A 127 15.71 -1.40 -15.30
C ALA A 127 15.48 -2.61 -16.22
N SER A 128 16.25 -2.72 -17.30
CA SER A 128 16.26 -3.81 -18.27
C SER A 128 17.09 -5.02 -17.85
N ASP A 129 17.89 -4.90 -16.77
CA ASP A 129 18.73 -6.00 -16.31
C ASP A 129 17.89 -7.21 -15.98
N ALA A 130 18.20 -8.32 -16.62
CA ALA A 130 17.49 -9.57 -16.49
C ALA A 130 18.45 -10.76 -16.40
N ILE A 131 18.08 -11.74 -15.61
CA ILE A 131 18.80 -12.99 -15.47
C ILE A 131 17.98 -14.10 -16.15
N ASP A 132 18.63 -14.88 -17.00
CA ASP A 132 18.01 -16.07 -17.57
C ASP A 132 18.24 -17.28 -16.63
N VAL A 133 17.15 -17.81 -16.11
CA VAL A 133 17.16 -19.00 -15.24
C VAL A 133 16.38 -20.10 -15.95
N GLY A 134 17.10 -20.99 -16.63
CA GLY A 134 16.48 -22.15 -17.30
C GLY A 134 15.53 -21.79 -18.45
N GLY A 135 15.84 -20.74 -19.23
CA GLY A 135 15.01 -20.28 -20.35
C GLY A 135 13.86 -19.33 -19.93
N VAL A 136 13.87 -18.87 -18.69
CA VAL A 136 12.94 -17.86 -18.16
C VAL A 136 13.70 -16.58 -17.82
N THR A 137 13.38 -15.51 -18.52
CA THR A 137 13.96 -14.18 -18.26
C THR A 137 13.28 -13.52 -17.07
N ILE A 138 13.99 -13.31 -15.97
CA ILE A 138 13.51 -12.65 -14.76
C ILE A 138 14.22 -11.31 -14.63
N GLN A 139 13.46 -10.22 -14.53
CA GLN A 139 14.03 -8.90 -14.25
C GLN A 139 14.64 -8.87 -12.85
N VAL A 140 15.85 -8.39 -12.72
CA VAL A 140 16.56 -8.25 -11.43
C VAL A 140 15.76 -7.36 -10.46
N GLN A 141 15.12 -6.32 -10.99
CA GLN A 141 14.25 -5.45 -10.21
C GLN A 141 13.11 -6.21 -9.52
N SER A 142 12.54 -7.26 -10.14
CA SER A 142 11.49 -8.09 -9.53
C SER A 142 11.99 -8.83 -8.28
N MET A 143 13.25 -9.27 -8.29
CA MET A 143 13.87 -9.92 -7.12
C MET A 143 14.04 -8.92 -5.97
N TRP A 144 14.46 -7.68 -6.29
CA TRP A 144 14.55 -6.61 -5.29
C TRP A 144 13.18 -6.27 -4.70
N VAL A 145 12.14 -6.15 -5.52
CA VAL A 145 10.78 -5.87 -5.05
C VAL A 145 10.30 -6.92 -4.05
N LEU A 146 10.49 -8.21 -4.37
CA LEU A 146 10.11 -9.31 -3.48
C LEU A 146 10.95 -9.31 -2.20
N GLY A 147 12.26 -9.14 -2.30
CA GLY A 147 13.16 -9.06 -1.14
C GLY A 147 12.79 -7.89 -0.22
N LEU A 148 12.52 -6.71 -0.79
CA LEU A 148 12.12 -5.51 -0.06
C LEU A 148 10.71 -5.65 0.55
N LEU A 149 9.77 -6.36 -0.10
CA LEU A 149 8.49 -6.70 0.53
C LEU A 149 8.72 -7.50 1.81
N PHE A 150 9.50 -8.58 1.75
CA PHE A 150 9.77 -9.40 2.94
C PHE A 150 10.54 -8.62 4.01
N ALA A 151 11.47 -7.75 3.63
CA ALA A 151 12.17 -6.87 4.56
C ALA A 151 11.18 -5.92 5.28
N ALA A 152 10.24 -5.29 4.56
CA ALA A 152 9.21 -4.45 5.15
C ALA A 152 8.33 -5.24 6.13
N LEU A 153 7.92 -6.47 5.76
CA LEU A 153 7.12 -7.33 6.62
C LEU A 153 7.89 -7.71 7.90
N ALA A 154 9.17 -8.03 7.79
CA ALA A 154 10.02 -8.34 8.94
C ALA A 154 10.17 -7.14 9.88
N VAL A 155 10.41 -5.94 9.34
CA VAL A 155 10.51 -4.69 10.11
C VAL A 155 9.19 -4.41 10.83
N LEU A 156 8.05 -4.53 10.15
CA LEU A 156 6.73 -4.32 10.78
C LEU A 156 6.44 -5.37 11.85
N TYR A 157 6.76 -6.63 11.61
CA TYR A 157 6.60 -7.68 12.61
C TYR A 157 7.39 -7.35 13.88
N VAL A 158 8.68 -7.02 13.73
CA VAL A 158 9.52 -6.62 14.87
C VAL A 158 8.97 -5.36 15.55
N PHE A 159 8.53 -4.37 14.77
CA PHE A 159 7.93 -3.16 15.31
C PHE A 159 6.71 -3.47 16.18
N PHE A 160 5.74 -4.21 15.66
CA PHE A 160 4.49 -4.50 16.39
C PHE A 160 4.68 -5.46 17.55
N GLU A 161 5.60 -6.45 17.47
CA GLU A 161 5.78 -7.46 18.52
C GLU A 161 6.79 -7.04 19.59
N ARG A 162 7.83 -6.30 19.22
CA ARG A 162 8.97 -6.04 20.10
C ARG A 162 9.01 -4.63 20.66
N THR A 163 8.36 -3.62 20.00
CA THR A 163 8.44 -2.23 20.48
C THR A 163 7.28 -1.87 21.41
N TYR A 164 7.53 -0.90 22.29
CA TYR A 164 6.48 -0.30 23.13
C TYR A 164 5.37 0.34 22.30
N TYR A 165 5.74 1.13 21.28
CA TYR A 165 4.78 1.79 20.39
C TYR A 165 3.90 0.80 19.64
N GLY A 166 4.46 -0.29 19.11
CA GLY A 166 3.68 -1.33 18.44
C GLY A 166 2.65 -1.98 19.37
N LYS A 167 3.04 -2.29 20.61
CA LYS A 167 2.13 -2.83 21.64
C LYS A 167 1.06 -1.81 22.02
N ALA A 168 1.42 -0.54 22.21
CA ALA A 168 0.49 0.54 22.53
C ALA A 168 -0.56 0.75 21.40
N ILE A 169 -0.14 0.72 20.15
CA ILE A 169 -1.04 0.80 18.98
C ILE A 169 -2.04 -0.36 18.98
N ARG A 170 -1.58 -1.60 19.20
CA ARG A 170 -2.48 -2.77 19.27
C ARG A 170 -3.47 -2.68 20.44
N ALA A 171 -3.02 -2.23 21.60
CA ALA A 171 -3.89 -2.03 22.76
C ALA A 171 -4.95 -0.96 22.47
N ALA A 172 -4.55 0.18 21.91
CA ALA A 172 -5.47 1.27 21.53
C ALA A 172 -6.47 0.86 20.44
N ALA A 173 -6.07 0.02 19.47
CA ALA A 173 -6.93 -0.49 18.42
C ALA A 173 -8.00 -1.48 18.96
N ASN A 174 -7.61 -2.34 19.92
CA ASN A 174 -8.51 -3.35 20.49
C ASN A 174 -9.50 -2.74 21.49
N ASN A 175 -9.02 -1.92 22.43
CA ASN A 175 -9.87 -1.26 23.44
C ASN A 175 -9.33 0.16 23.74
N PRO A 176 -9.82 1.19 23.02
CA PRO A 176 -9.36 2.56 23.25
C PRO A 176 -9.60 3.09 24.66
N THR A 177 -10.72 2.68 25.28
CA THR A 177 -11.07 3.10 26.64
C THR A 177 -10.14 2.48 27.67
N GLY A 178 -9.94 1.16 27.59
CA GLY A 178 -9.00 0.45 28.46
C GLY A 178 -7.56 0.94 28.28
N ALA A 179 -7.13 1.22 27.05
CA ALA A 179 -5.80 1.76 26.77
C ALA A 179 -5.56 3.13 27.46
N LYS A 180 -6.57 4.02 27.46
CA LYS A 180 -6.49 5.30 28.17
C LYS A 180 -6.37 5.13 29.68
N LEU A 181 -7.08 4.15 30.26
CA LEU A 181 -7.04 3.90 31.70
C LEU A 181 -5.65 3.43 32.18
N VAL A 182 -4.88 2.76 31.31
CA VAL A 182 -3.50 2.35 31.63
C VAL A 182 -2.46 3.36 31.13
N GLY A 183 -2.87 4.58 30.78
CA GLY A 183 -1.97 5.69 30.44
C GLY A 183 -1.45 5.70 29.00
N ILE A 184 -2.04 4.92 28.08
CA ILE A 184 -1.67 4.94 26.66
C ILE A 184 -2.36 6.15 25.98
N ASP A 185 -1.55 7.01 25.32
CA ASP A 185 -2.08 8.09 24.50
C ASP A 185 -2.62 7.52 23.18
N VAL A 186 -3.94 7.27 23.15
CA VAL A 186 -4.66 6.74 21.98
C VAL A 186 -4.56 7.68 20.78
N THR A 187 -4.45 8.99 21.01
CA THR A 187 -4.34 9.98 19.92
C THR A 187 -2.99 9.84 19.20
N ASN A 188 -1.91 9.75 19.97
CA ASN A 188 -0.58 9.54 19.40
C ASN A 188 -0.46 8.15 18.78
N ALA A 189 -1.02 7.10 19.39
CA ALA A 189 -1.05 5.76 18.81
C ALA A 189 -1.75 5.75 17.44
N ARG A 190 -2.87 6.47 17.29
CA ARG A 190 -3.55 6.64 16.01
C ARG A 190 -2.70 7.40 15.00
N ALA A 191 -2.07 8.50 15.40
CA ALA A 191 -1.22 9.30 14.52
C ALA A 191 -0.04 8.47 13.97
N VAL A 192 0.63 7.70 14.83
CA VAL A 192 1.73 6.81 14.42
C VAL A 192 1.22 5.70 13.48
N SER A 193 0.02 5.15 13.71
CA SER A 193 -0.58 4.15 12.81
C SER A 193 -0.83 4.71 11.42
N VAL A 194 -1.36 5.93 11.32
CA VAL A 194 -1.58 6.62 10.04
C VAL A 194 -0.23 6.93 9.38
N GLY A 195 0.75 7.40 10.15
CA GLY A 195 2.11 7.62 9.67
C GLY A 195 2.73 6.36 9.07
N LEU A 196 2.65 5.22 9.77
CA LEU A 196 3.14 3.93 9.29
C LEU A 196 2.41 3.45 8.04
N SER A 197 1.08 3.62 7.97
CA SER A 197 0.29 3.26 6.80
C SER A 197 0.75 4.02 5.56
N ILE A 198 0.95 5.34 5.66
CA ILE A 198 1.39 6.17 4.54
C ILE A 198 2.87 5.95 4.22
N ALA A 199 3.71 5.68 5.22
CA ALA A 199 5.08 5.25 5.00
C ALA A 199 5.17 3.97 4.18
N LEU A 200 4.29 2.98 4.45
CA LEU A 200 4.18 1.75 3.65
C LEU A 200 3.72 2.02 2.21
N ALA A 201 2.78 2.94 2.03
CA ALA A 201 2.36 3.36 0.69
C ALA A 201 3.54 3.98 -0.07
N ALA A 202 4.26 4.92 0.56
CA ALA A 202 5.43 5.57 -0.04
C ALA A 202 6.56 4.57 -0.34
N TYR A 203 6.84 3.66 0.58
CA TYR A 203 7.77 2.55 0.38
C TYR A 203 7.36 1.70 -0.83
N GLY A 204 6.09 1.28 -0.89
CA GLY A 204 5.53 0.49 -1.99
C GLY A 204 5.67 1.19 -3.34
N GLY A 205 5.33 2.49 -3.41
CA GLY A 205 5.48 3.29 -4.62
C GLY A 205 6.93 3.40 -5.09
N THR A 206 7.87 3.50 -4.15
CA THR A 206 9.30 3.56 -4.48
C THR A 206 9.82 2.22 -5.02
N ILE A 207 9.44 1.08 -4.43
CA ILE A 207 9.98 -0.23 -4.86
C ILE A 207 9.40 -0.71 -6.19
N ILE A 208 8.12 -0.38 -6.48
CA ILE A 208 7.50 -0.74 -7.76
C ILE A 208 7.71 0.31 -8.86
N GLY A 209 8.06 1.54 -8.50
CA GLY A 209 8.24 2.68 -9.40
C GLY A 209 9.14 2.42 -10.61
N PRO A 210 10.29 1.73 -10.47
CA PRO A 210 11.13 1.38 -11.61
C PRO A 210 10.46 0.50 -12.67
N ILE A 211 9.41 -0.24 -12.31
CA ILE A 211 8.68 -1.13 -13.22
C ILE A 211 7.41 -0.49 -13.74
N THR A 212 6.68 0.26 -12.87
CA THR A 212 5.35 0.79 -13.19
C THR A 212 5.35 2.26 -13.59
N LEU A 213 6.50 2.93 -13.51
CA LEU A 213 6.65 4.38 -13.55
C LEU A 213 6.00 5.05 -12.32
N VAL A 214 6.37 6.31 -12.05
CA VAL A 214 5.83 7.08 -10.93
C VAL A 214 5.11 8.33 -11.44
N GLY A 215 4.05 8.74 -10.74
CA GLY A 215 3.21 9.87 -11.16
C GLY A 215 1.99 9.45 -11.99
N GLY A 216 1.31 10.45 -12.58
CA GLY A 216 0.08 10.22 -13.33
C GLY A 216 -1.10 9.82 -12.45
N ALA A 217 -2.17 9.32 -13.08
CA ALA A 217 -3.46 9.03 -12.43
C ALA A 217 -3.63 7.56 -11.96
N GLY A 218 -2.53 6.85 -11.71
CA GLY A 218 -2.57 5.41 -11.37
C GLY A 218 -2.94 5.08 -9.93
N GLY A 219 -2.94 6.07 -9.02
CA GLY A 219 -3.09 5.85 -7.58
C GLY A 219 -4.42 5.20 -7.20
N THR A 220 -5.52 5.67 -7.76
CA THR A 220 -6.86 5.13 -7.50
C THR A 220 -6.97 3.64 -7.90
N ALA A 221 -6.40 3.24 -9.04
CA ALA A 221 -6.40 1.83 -9.46
C ALA A 221 -5.59 0.96 -8.49
N ILE A 222 -4.43 1.44 -8.05
CA ILE A 222 -3.60 0.77 -7.04
C ILE A 222 -4.35 0.65 -5.71
N ALA A 223 -5.05 1.73 -5.27
CA ALA A 223 -5.87 1.71 -4.05
C ALA A 223 -6.96 0.64 -4.10
N ILE A 224 -7.71 0.58 -5.21
CA ILE A 224 -8.80 -0.40 -5.38
C ILE A 224 -8.24 -1.83 -5.36
N LYS A 225 -7.17 -2.10 -6.12
CA LYS A 225 -6.55 -3.44 -6.16
C LYS A 225 -5.97 -3.84 -4.79
N GLY A 226 -5.33 -2.91 -4.09
CA GLY A 226 -4.87 -3.14 -2.71
C GLY A 226 -6.01 -3.38 -1.73
N PHE A 227 -7.11 -2.61 -1.81
CA PHE A 227 -8.29 -2.77 -0.99
C PHE A 227 -8.97 -4.12 -1.23
N VAL A 228 -9.11 -4.48 -2.49
CA VAL A 228 -9.63 -5.79 -2.86
C VAL A 228 -8.75 -6.91 -2.33
N GLY A 229 -7.42 -6.79 -2.45
CA GLY A 229 -6.46 -7.71 -1.84
C GLY A 229 -6.67 -7.84 -0.33
N ALA A 230 -6.86 -6.71 0.37
CA ALA A 230 -7.14 -6.70 1.80
C ALA A 230 -8.45 -7.45 2.15
N ILE A 231 -9.51 -7.27 1.35
CA ILE A 231 -10.80 -7.93 1.59
C ILE A 231 -10.71 -9.44 1.30
N VAL A 232 -10.16 -9.81 0.15
CA VAL A 232 -10.00 -11.24 -0.24
C VAL A 232 -9.11 -11.97 0.75
N GLY A 233 -8.03 -11.33 1.19
CA GLY A 233 -7.15 -11.88 2.21
C GLY A 233 -7.77 -11.97 3.60
N GLY A 234 -8.66 -11.04 3.92
CA GLY A 234 -9.28 -10.84 5.24
C GLY A 234 -8.75 -9.58 5.91
N LEU A 235 -9.59 -8.53 5.96
CA LEU A 235 -9.25 -7.19 6.48
C LEU A 235 -8.69 -7.19 7.92
N GLU A 236 -9.03 -8.18 8.72
CA GLU A 236 -8.58 -8.28 10.12
C GLU A 236 -7.20 -8.94 10.27
N SER A 237 -6.72 -9.66 9.25
CA SER A 237 -5.46 -10.39 9.28
C SER A 237 -4.37 -9.67 8.46
N PRO A 238 -3.27 -9.22 9.07
CA PRO A 238 -2.17 -8.61 8.34
C PRO A 238 -1.53 -9.59 7.32
N VAL A 239 -1.44 -10.86 7.68
CA VAL A 239 -0.94 -11.92 6.78
C VAL A 239 -1.93 -12.13 5.63
N GLY A 240 -3.23 -12.11 5.93
CA GLY A 240 -4.30 -12.18 4.93
C GLY A 240 -4.18 -11.04 3.92
N CYS A 241 -4.04 -9.80 4.37
CA CYS A 241 -3.87 -8.63 3.50
C CYS A 241 -2.68 -8.79 2.53
N VAL A 242 -1.55 -9.30 3.02
CA VAL A 242 -0.36 -9.53 2.18
C VAL A 242 -0.61 -10.61 1.15
N VAL A 243 -1.12 -11.77 1.57
CA VAL A 243 -1.42 -12.89 0.65
C VAL A 243 -2.49 -12.48 -0.36
N GLY A 244 -3.53 -11.76 0.07
CA GLY A 244 -4.57 -11.26 -0.82
C GLY A 244 -4.03 -10.28 -1.87
N GLY A 245 -3.18 -9.33 -1.48
CA GLY A 245 -2.53 -8.41 -2.42
C GLY A 245 -1.65 -9.13 -3.45
N LEU A 246 -0.86 -10.12 -3.02
CA LEU A 246 -0.06 -10.95 -3.91
C LEU A 246 -0.94 -11.76 -4.88
N LEU A 247 -2.04 -12.35 -4.39
CA LEU A 247 -2.99 -13.09 -5.22
C LEU A 247 -3.64 -12.21 -6.29
N VAL A 248 -4.05 -10.99 -5.93
CA VAL A 248 -4.61 -10.02 -6.91
C VAL A 248 -3.61 -9.74 -8.02
N GLY A 249 -2.34 -9.48 -7.69
CA GLY A 249 -1.31 -9.23 -8.69
C GLY A 249 -1.04 -10.45 -9.60
N VAL A 250 -1.02 -11.66 -9.03
CA VAL A 250 -0.85 -12.90 -9.80
C VAL A 250 -2.04 -13.12 -10.74
N ILE A 251 -3.26 -13.00 -10.26
CA ILE A 251 -4.48 -13.16 -11.07
C ILE A 251 -4.49 -12.14 -12.20
N GLU A 252 -4.18 -10.88 -11.91
CA GLU A 252 -4.10 -9.81 -12.92
C GLU A 252 -3.12 -10.16 -14.05
N LYS A 253 -1.90 -10.58 -13.71
CA LYS A 253 -0.88 -10.91 -14.73
C LYS A 253 -1.20 -12.19 -15.49
N LEU A 254 -1.81 -13.16 -14.86
CA LEU A 254 -2.28 -14.36 -15.55
C LEU A 254 -3.39 -14.03 -16.57
N ILE A 255 -4.35 -13.18 -16.21
CA ILE A 255 -5.40 -12.72 -17.11
C ILE A 255 -4.81 -11.92 -18.28
N GLN A 256 -3.89 -10.98 -18.00
CA GLN A 256 -3.21 -10.20 -19.03
C GLN A 256 -2.38 -11.07 -20.01
N GLY A 257 -1.94 -12.24 -19.57
CA GLY A 257 -1.22 -13.20 -20.41
C GLY A 257 -2.10 -14.12 -21.26
N LEU A 258 -3.42 -14.05 -21.14
CA LEU A 258 -4.33 -14.85 -21.95
C LEU A 258 -4.45 -14.28 -23.38
N PRO A 259 -4.43 -15.13 -24.43
CA PRO A 259 -4.62 -14.68 -25.79
C PRO A 259 -5.99 -14.00 -25.98
N GLY A 260 -6.02 -12.83 -26.63
CA GLY A 260 -7.25 -12.11 -26.90
C GLY A 260 -7.75 -11.18 -25.79
N VAL A 261 -7.11 -11.14 -24.64
CA VAL A 261 -7.45 -10.18 -23.56
C VAL A 261 -6.66 -8.90 -23.77
N GLN A 262 -7.37 -7.81 -24.07
CA GLN A 262 -6.76 -6.46 -24.12
C GLN A 262 -6.51 -5.92 -22.72
N TYR A 263 -5.51 -5.07 -22.55
CA TYR A 263 -5.13 -4.47 -21.26
C TYR A 263 -6.31 -3.81 -20.51
N GLY A 264 -7.24 -3.17 -21.22
CA GLY A 264 -8.42 -2.52 -20.63
C GLY A 264 -9.49 -3.49 -20.10
N ILE A 265 -9.47 -4.76 -20.51
CA ILE A 265 -10.46 -5.77 -20.09
C ILE A 265 -9.99 -6.55 -18.84
N SER A 266 -8.70 -6.54 -18.56
CA SER A 266 -8.14 -7.27 -17.41
C SER A 266 -8.70 -6.76 -16.06
N ASP A 267 -8.83 -5.45 -15.87
CA ASP A 267 -9.29 -4.86 -14.63
C ASP A 267 -10.75 -5.23 -14.29
N PRO A 268 -11.74 -5.08 -15.20
CA PRO A 268 -13.10 -5.58 -14.98
C PRO A 268 -13.17 -7.08 -14.63
N ILE A 269 -12.34 -7.91 -15.27
CA ILE A 269 -12.31 -9.36 -14.97
C ILE A 269 -11.76 -9.60 -13.56
N VAL A 270 -10.66 -8.95 -13.20
CA VAL A 270 -10.07 -9.03 -11.85
C VAL A 270 -11.11 -8.62 -10.81
N TYR A 271 -11.77 -7.47 -10.98
CA TYR A 271 -12.77 -6.99 -10.03
C TYR A 271 -13.99 -7.92 -9.95
N SER A 272 -14.44 -8.49 -11.07
CA SER A 272 -15.53 -9.46 -11.08
C SER A 272 -15.18 -10.75 -10.34
N LEU A 273 -13.98 -11.30 -10.56
CA LEU A 273 -13.51 -12.48 -9.82
C LEU A 273 -13.43 -12.23 -8.33
N LEU A 274 -13.02 -11.03 -7.95
CA LEU A 274 -12.91 -10.62 -6.56
C LEU A 274 -14.30 -10.44 -5.92
N LEU A 275 -15.25 -9.87 -6.66
CA LEU A 275 -16.65 -9.78 -6.21
C LEU A 275 -17.25 -11.17 -5.97
N ILE A 276 -17.04 -12.10 -6.90
CA ILE A 276 -17.44 -13.50 -6.76
C ILE A 276 -16.78 -14.14 -5.53
N GLY A 277 -15.47 -13.92 -5.34
CA GLY A 277 -14.74 -14.42 -4.17
C GLY A 277 -15.34 -13.92 -2.86
N LEU A 278 -15.73 -12.64 -2.80
CA LEU A 278 -16.40 -12.04 -1.64
C LEU A 278 -17.80 -12.60 -1.39
N LEU A 279 -18.59 -12.83 -2.44
CA LEU A 279 -19.91 -13.45 -2.32
C LEU A 279 -19.82 -14.88 -1.78
N LEU A 280 -18.79 -15.64 -2.18
CA LEU A 280 -18.57 -17.00 -1.72
C LEU A 280 -17.96 -17.06 -0.31
N ARG A 281 -17.12 -16.09 0.06
CA ARG A 281 -16.42 -16.06 1.35
C ARG A 281 -16.26 -14.64 1.89
N PRO A 282 -17.33 -14.07 2.49
CA PRO A 282 -17.37 -12.66 2.90
C PRO A 282 -16.36 -12.28 3.99
N GLN A 283 -15.78 -13.26 4.68
CA GLN A 283 -14.74 -13.03 5.71
C GLN A 283 -13.30 -13.03 5.15
N GLY A 284 -13.15 -13.30 3.84
CA GLY A 284 -11.83 -13.48 3.21
C GLY A 284 -11.17 -14.84 3.54
N LEU A 285 -9.96 -15.04 3.00
CA LEU A 285 -9.23 -16.31 3.14
C LEU A 285 -8.77 -16.57 4.58
N PHE A 286 -8.34 -15.54 5.30
CA PHE A 286 -7.78 -15.59 6.66
C PHE A 286 -8.65 -14.86 7.69
N GLY A 287 -9.91 -14.54 7.35
CA GLY A 287 -10.82 -13.91 8.28
C GLY A 287 -11.27 -14.87 9.39
N THR A 288 -11.25 -14.42 10.62
CA THR A 288 -11.83 -15.15 11.76
C THR A 288 -13.32 -14.90 11.83
N ARG A 289 -14.12 -15.94 12.09
CA ARG A 289 -15.53 -15.77 12.41
C ARG A 289 -15.63 -15.01 13.74
N SER A 290 -15.94 -13.72 13.69
CA SER A 290 -16.43 -13.04 14.89
C SER A 290 -17.73 -13.75 15.29
N ALA A 291 -17.70 -14.48 16.40
CA ALA A 291 -18.92 -14.94 17.02
C ALA A 291 -19.69 -13.67 17.39
N VAL A 292 -20.73 -13.36 16.64
CA VAL A 292 -21.72 -12.38 17.05
C VAL A 292 -22.26 -12.92 18.37
N ARG A 293 -21.84 -12.35 19.49
CA ARG A 293 -22.53 -12.51 20.75
C ARG A 293 -23.76 -11.61 20.66
N ASP A 294 -24.88 -12.23 20.39
CA ASP A 294 -26.22 -11.67 20.63
C ASP A 294 -26.34 -11.24 22.09
#